data_af5d49b06377317dc0e9b214f4810ad3
#
_entry.id   af5d49b06377317dc0e9b214f4810ad3
#
_cell.length_a   1.000
_cell.length_b   1.000
_cell.length_c   1.000
_cell.angle_alpha   90.00
_cell.angle_beta   90.00
_cell.angle_gamma   90.00
#
_symmetry.space_group_name_H-M   'P 1'
#
loop_
_entity.id
_entity.type
_entity.pdbx_description
1 polymer ?
#
loop_
_entity_poly.entity_id
_entity_poly.type
_entity_poly.pdbx_seq_one_letter_code
_entity_poly.pdbx_strand_id
1 'polypeptide(L)'
;MSILKQIGNTPLLKLDHVNDVPNVDIYVKCEFMNPGGSIKDRIALSMIEEAEKRGDLKPGGMIVDQSTGNTGPALSFVGAVKGYQVQLFLPATLSSAYNPADRIRIARLYGCNVTRLIWRSTLTTQLNLVM
;
A
#
# COMPACT_ATOMS: atom_id res chain seq x y z
N MET A 1 21.24 5.97 6.85
CA MET A 1 19.92 6.63 7.09
C MET A 1 18.89 5.85 6.27
N SER A 2 17.80 5.36 6.87
CA SER A 2 16.78 4.59 6.12
C SER A 2 15.80 5.54 5.43
N ILE A 3 15.40 5.23 4.20
CA ILE A 3 14.36 5.97 3.46
C ILE A 3 13.00 5.96 4.18
N LEU A 4 12.73 4.95 5.02
CA LEU A 4 11.51 4.87 5.81
C LEU A 4 11.34 6.05 6.78
N LYS A 5 12.43 6.70 7.21
CA LYS A 5 12.39 7.91 8.06
C LYS A 5 11.82 9.13 7.34
N GLN A 6 11.70 9.10 6.01
CA GLN A 6 11.09 10.16 5.23
C GLN A 6 9.57 10.03 5.13
N ILE A 7 9.03 8.85 5.49
CA ILE A 7 7.57 8.65 5.48
C ILE A 7 6.95 9.60 6.51
N GLY A 8 5.94 10.34 6.06
CA GLY A 8 5.21 11.27 6.89
C GLY A 8 5.76 12.67 6.97
N ASN A 9 7.00 12.92 6.53
CA ASN A 9 7.61 14.25 6.48
C ASN A 9 7.15 15.04 5.25
N THR A 10 5.85 15.00 4.97
CA THR A 10 5.27 15.69 3.80
C THR A 10 4.93 17.13 4.16
N PRO A 11 5.15 18.10 3.24
CA PRO A 11 4.84 19.50 3.50
C PRO A 11 3.33 19.75 3.56
N LEU A 12 2.98 20.83 4.26
CA LEU A 12 1.64 21.41 4.26
C LEU A 12 1.73 22.75 3.54
N LEU A 13 1.05 22.87 2.39
CA LEU A 13 1.11 24.04 1.53
C LEU A 13 -0.24 24.75 1.49
N LYS A 14 -0.21 26.08 1.60
CA LYS A 14 -1.39 26.92 1.37
C LYS A 14 -1.67 27.01 -0.15
N LEU A 15 -2.93 26.94 -0.52
CA LEU A 15 -3.40 27.14 -1.88
C LEU A 15 -3.88 28.57 -2.05
N ASP A 16 -3.18 29.37 -2.87
CA ASP A 16 -3.42 30.79 -2.97
C ASP A 16 -4.51 31.19 -3.97
N HIS A 17 -4.87 30.32 -4.93
CA HIS A 17 -5.73 30.66 -6.06
C HIS A 17 -6.91 29.72 -6.30
N VAL A 18 -7.27 28.89 -5.33
CA VAL A 18 -8.37 27.90 -5.46
C VAL A 18 -9.57 28.22 -4.59
N ASN A 19 -9.52 29.34 -3.86
CA ASN A 19 -10.58 29.72 -2.94
C ASN A 19 -10.87 31.21 -3.02
N ASP A 20 -12.09 31.54 -3.43
CA ASP A 20 -12.58 32.93 -3.52
C ASP A 20 -13.40 33.36 -2.29
N VAL A 21 -13.50 32.48 -1.26
CA VAL A 21 -14.24 32.79 -0.03
C VAL A 21 -13.38 33.64 0.90
N PRO A 22 -13.83 34.87 1.27
CA PRO A 22 -13.07 35.73 2.15
C PRO A 22 -12.82 35.08 3.53
N ASN A 23 -11.61 35.29 4.06
CA ASN A 23 -11.17 34.78 5.39
C ASN A 23 -11.18 33.26 5.55
N VAL A 24 -11.09 32.50 4.44
CA VAL A 24 -10.92 31.05 4.44
C VAL A 24 -9.59 30.70 3.78
N ASP A 25 -8.76 29.94 4.47
CA ASP A 25 -7.52 29.39 3.94
C ASP A 25 -7.65 27.89 3.68
N ILE A 26 -7.21 27.44 2.51
CA ILE A 26 -7.15 26.02 2.15
C ILE A 26 -5.71 25.57 2.13
N TYR A 27 -5.42 24.45 2.80
CA TYR A 27 -4.11 23.84 2.84
C TYR A 27 -4.14 22.42 2.28
N VAL A 28 -3.08 22.05 1.57
CA VAL A 28 -2.87 20.68 1.05
C VAL A 28 -1.71 20.03 1.78
N LYS A 29 -1.96 18.89 2.39
CA LYS A 29 -0.93 17.99 2.89
C LYS A 29 -0.44 17.14 1.72
N CYS A 30 0.81 17.35 1.28
CA CYS A 30 1.35 16.76 0.04
C CYS A 30 1.74 15.29 0.22
N GLU A 31 0.78 14.42 0.45
CA GLU A 31 1.00 12.99 0.74
C GLU A 31 1.60 12.21 -0.44
N PHE A 32 1.53 12.72 -1.66
CA PHE A 32 2.22 12.19 -2.84
C PHE A 32 3.75 12.31 -2.75
N MET A 33 4.27 13.11 -1.82
CA MET A 33 5.70 13.28 -1.57
C MET A 33 6.26 12.23 -0.58
N ASN A 34 5.46 11.31 -0.07
CA ASN A 34 6.00 10.14 0.61
C ASN A 34 6.86 9.30 -0.34
N PRO A 35 7.90 8.60 0.14
CA PRO A 35 8.82 7.83 -0.70
C PRO A 35 8.15 6.79 -1.62
N GLY A 36 7.06 6.15 -1.20
CA GLY A 36 6.25 5.25 -2.02
C GLY A 36 5.15 5.94 -2.81
N GLY A 37 5.04 7.29 -2.69
CA GLY A 37 4.17 8.12 -3.51
C GLY A 37 2.74 8.30 -2.99
N SER A 38 2.43 7.90 -1.77
CA SER A 38 1.07 8.08 -1.24
C SER A 38 1.00 8.09 0.29
N ILE A 39 -0.15 8.54 0.83
CA ILE A 39 -0.47 8.46 2.26
C ILE A 39 -0.40 7.02 2.81
N LYS A 40 -0.48 5.99 1.93
CA LYS A 40 -0.47 4.58 2.35
C LYS A 40 0.89 4.12 2.88
N ASP A 41 1.95 4.83 2.59
CA ASP A 41 3.27 4.56 3.19
C ASP A 41 3.22 4.64 4.71
N ARG A 42 2.44 5.59 5.26
CA ARG A 42 2.27 5.75 6.71
C ARG A 42 1.64 4.53 7.35
N ILE A 43 0.54 4.04 6.78
CA ILE A 43 -0.15 2.87 7.34
C ILE A 43 0.66 1.59 7.14
N ALA A 44 1.33 1.43 6.00
CA ALA A 44 2.18 0.27 5.74
C ALA A 44 3.33 0.19 6.75
N LEU A 45 4.02 1.30 7.00
CA LEU A 45 5.08 1.36 8.00
C LEU A 45 4.55 1.02 9.39
N SER A 46 3.46 1.67 9.82
CA SER A 46 2.86 1.45 11.13
C SER A 46 2.39 0.00 11.34
N MET A 47 1.70 -0.59 10.35
CA MET A 47 1.23 -1.98 10.43
C MET A 47 2.38 -2.97 10.59
N ILE A 48 3.45 -2.80 9.81
CA ILE A 48 4.62 -3.68 9.85
C ILE A 48 5.35 -3.53 11.19
N GLU A 49 5.62 -2.30 11.63
CA GLU A 49 6.32 -2.05 12.89
C GLU A 49 5.53 -2.53 14.12
N GLU A 50 4.21 -2.39 14.11
CA GLU A 50 3.38 -2.92 15.20
C GLU A 50 3.34 -4.46 15.19
N ALA A 51 3.31 -5.10 14.03
CA ALA A 51 3.39 -6.56 13.93
C ALA A 51 4.78 -7.09 14.41
N GLU A 52 5.85 -6.39 14.08
CA GLU A 52 7.20 -6.68 14.61
C GLU A 52 7.25 -6.59 16.14
N LYS A 53 6.73 -5.49 16.71
CA LYS A 53 6.71 -5.26 18.17
C LYS A 53 5.93 -6.33 18.92
N ARG A 54 4.81 -6.81 18.35
CA ARG A 54 4.01 -7.88 18.94
C ARG A 54 4.62 -9.28 18.74
N GLY A 55 5.62 -9.40 17.87
CA GLY A 55 6.19 -10.70 17.49
C GLY A 55 5.37 -11.51 16.49
N ASP A 56 4.33 -10.91 15.92
CA ASP A 56 3.47 -11.53 14.89
C ASP A 56 4.21 -11.65 13.55
N LEU A 57 5.10 -10.72 13.25
CA LEU A 57 5.93 -10.70 12.05
C LEU A 57 7.41 -10.89 12.42
N LYS A 58 7.96 -12.04 12.08
CA LYS A 58 9.37 -12.37 12.34
C LYS A 58 10.25 -11.95 11.16
N PRO A 59 11.57 -11.69 11.38
CA PRO A 59 12.51 -11.37 10.30
C PRO A 59 12.42 -12.37 9.15
N GLY A 60 12.34 -11.86 7.91
CA GLY A 60 12.18 -12.69 6.70
C GLY A 60 10.78 -13.28 6.48
N GLY A 61 9.83 -12.95 7.34
CA GLY A 61 8.44 -13.40 7.25
C GLY A 61 7.72 -12.88 5.99
N MET A 62 6.49 -13.36 5.80
CA MET A 62 5.66 -13.01 4.66
C MET A 62 4.50 -12.11 5.10
N ILE A 63 4.32 -11.01 4.38
CA ILE A 63 3.19 -10.10 4.51
C ILE A 63 2.19 -10.45 3.40
N VAL A 64 0.93 -10.68 3.78
CA VAL A 64 -0.15 -11.01 2.86
C VAL A 64 -1.22 -9.95 2.93
N ASP A 65 -1.64 -9.42 1.79
CA ASP A 65 -2.72 -8.42 1.72
C ASP A 65 -3.57 -8.59 0.46
N GLN A 66 -4.80 -8.11 0.53
CA GLN A 66 -5.70 -7.97 -0.61
C GLN A 66 -5.89 -6.47 -0.89
N SER A 67 -5.24 -5.97 -1.92
CA SER A 67 -5.28 -4.55 -2.22
C SER A 67 -5.31 -4.27 -3.72
N THR A 68 -6.30 -3.49 -4.14
CA THR A 68 -6.40 -2.95 -5.51
C THR A 68 -5.87 -1.51 -5.60
N GLY A 69 -5.60 -0.87 -4.46
CA GLY A 69 -5.18 0.53 -4.32
C GLY A 69 -3.69 0.69 -4.01
N ASN A 70 -3.35 1.84 -3.42
CA ASN A 70 -1.98 2.21 -3.07
C ASN A 70 -1.44 1.45 -1.84
N THR A 71 -2.29 0.74 -1.08
CA THR A 71 -1.85 -0.05 0.08
C THR A 71 -0.90 -1.17 -0.32
N GLY A 72 -1.23 -1.90 -1.40
CA GLY A 72 -0.36 -2.96 -1.92
C GLY A 72 1.05 -2.48 -2.27
N PRO A 73 1.24 -1.47 -3.13
CA PRO A 73 2.54 -0.87 -3.40
C PRO A 73 3.26 -0.37 -2.15
N ALA A 74 2.55 0.24 -1.20
CA ALA A 74 3.15 0.75 0.04
C ALA A 74 3.67 -0.38 0.94
N LEU A 75 2.88 -1.46 1.13
CA LEU A 75 3.33 -2.65 1.85
C LEU A 75 4.54 -3.30 1.15
N SER A 76 4.51 -3.36 -0.19
CA SER A 76 5.63 -3.90 -0.97
C SER A 76 6.90 -3.08 -0.82
N PHE A 77 6.78 -1.74 -0.84
CA PHE A 77 7.89 -0.83 -0.63
C PHE A 77 8.50 -0.99 0.78
N VAL A 78 7.69 -0.88 1.82
CA VAL A 78 8.17 -0.99 3.21
C VAL A 78 8.69 -2.40 3.50
N GLY A 79 8.00 -3.43 2.99
CA GLY A 79 8.42 -4.82 3.10
C GLY A 79 9.79 -5.06 2.48
N ALA A 80 10.01 -4.56 1.26
CA ALA A 80 11.30 -4.67 0.57
C ALA A 80 12.43 -4.01 1.36
N VAL A 81 12.21 -2.80 1.90
CA VAL A 81 13.24 -2.08 2.70
C VAL A 81 13.57 -2.81 4.00
N LYS A 82 12.59 -3.49 4.61
CA LYS A 82 12.74 -4.24 5.87
C LYS A 82 13.13 -5.72 5.67
N GLY A 83 13.21 -6.19 4.42
CA GLY A 83 13.60 -7.58 4.11
C GLY A 83 12.48 -8.61 4.23
N TYR A 84 11.22 -8.19 4.12
CA TYR A 84 10.05 -9.07 4.12
C TYR A 84 9.62 -9.46 2.71
N GLN A 85 9.07 -10.65 2.58
CA GLN A 85 8.34 -11.05 1.39
C GLN A 85 6.92 -10.48 1.41
N VAL A 86 6.41 -10.05 0.27
CA VAL A 86 5.04 -9.54 0.16
C VAL A 86 4.28 -10.31 -0.91
N GLN A 87 3.09 -10.79 -0.55
CA GLN A 87 2.16 -11.47 -1.43
C GLN A 87 0.86 -10.67 -1.49
N LEU A 88 0.51 -10.18 -2.67
CA LEU A 88 -0.75 -9.48 -2.91
C LEU A 88 -1.75 -10.37 -3.67
N PHE A 89 -2.98 -10.35 -3.20
CA PHE A 89 -4.10 -10.96 -3.89
C PHE A 89 -5.02 -9.87 -4.47
N LEU A 90 -5.45 -10.09 -5.72
CA LEU A 90 -6.31 -9.18 -6.47
C LEU A 90 -7.48 -9.94 -7.07
N PRO A 91 -8.70 -9.40 -7.06
CA PRO A 91 -9.79 -9.99 -7.83
C PRO A 91 -9.44 -9.95 -9.33
N ALA A 92 -9.69 -11.05 -10.03
CA ALA A 92 -9.43 -11.14 -11.46
C ALA A 92 -10.39 -10.27 -12.29
N THR A 93 -11.60 -10.08 -11.78
CA THR A 93 -12.64 -9.25 -12.39
C THR A 93 -12.60 -7.87 -11.75
N LEU A 94 -11.77 -6.99 -12.29
CA LEU A 94 -11.85 -5.56 -12.01
C LEU A 94 -12.65 -4.91 -13.14
N SER A 95 -13.56 -3.98 -12.80
CA SER A 95 -14.33 -3.27 -13.80
C SER A 95 -13.39 -2.56 -14.77
N SER A 96 -13.81 -2.39 -16.03
CA SER A 96 -13.05 -1.67 -17.06
C SER A 96 -12.69 -0.23 -16.64
N ALA A 97 -13.42 0.35 -15.70
CA ALA A 97 -13.18 1.69 -15.16
C ALA A 97 -12.02 1.73 -14.14
N TYR A 98 -11.57 0.59 -13.62
CA TYR A 98 -10.51 0.54 -12.62
C TYR A 98 -9.39 -0.41 -13.05
N ASN A 99 -8.31 0.16 -13.58
CA ASN A 99 -7.12 -0.62 -13.98
C ASN A 99 -5.97 -0.42 -12.96
N PRO A 100 -5.68 -1.43 -12.13
CA PRO A 100 -4.59 -1.35 -11.16
C PRO A 100 -3.20 -1.67 -11.78
N ALA A 101 -3.08 -1.72 -13.11
CA ALA A 101 -1.86 -2.20 -13.77
C ALA A 101 -0.60 -1.49 -13.28
N ASP A 102 -0.63 -0.17 -13.14
CA ASP A 102 0.55 0.59 -12.71
C ASP A 102 0.90 0.31 -11.24
N ARG A 103 -0.11 0.14 -10.37
CA ARG A 103 0.11 -0.25 -8.97
C ARG A 103 0.69 -1.65 -8.84
N ILE A 104 0.24 -2.58 -9.68
CA ILE A 104 0.81 -3.92 -9.77
C ILE A 104 2.27 -3.87 -10.24
N ARG A 105 2.57 -3.07 -11.26
CA ARG A 105 3.94 -2.88 -11.75
C ARG A 105 4.85 -2.34 -10.66
N ILE A 106 4.42 -1.30 -9.95
CA ILE A 106 5.17 -0.71 -8.83
C ILE A 106 5.41 -1.74 -7.72
N ALA A 107 4.36 -2.48 -7.30
CA ALA A 107 4.51 -3.52 -6.28
C ALA A 107 5.53 -4.60 -6.70
N ARG A 108 5.49 -5.04 -7.97
CA ARG A 108 6.44 -6.01 -8.53
C ARG A 108 7.87 -5.48 -8.60
N LEU A 109 8.07 -4.19 -8.86
CA LEU A 109 9.41 -3.56 -8.81
C LEU A 109 10.03 -3.66 -7.42
N TYR A 110 9.20 -3.68 -6.36
CA TYR A 110 9.64 -3.93 -4.98
C TYR A 110 9.74 -5.42 -4.61
N GLY A 111 9.67 -6.33 -5.60
CA GLY A 111 9.80 -7.79 -5.37
C GLY A 111 8.53 -8.46 -4.86
N CYS A 112 7.38 -7.80 -4.90
CA CYS A 112 6.12 -8.38 -4.46
C CYS A 112 5.59 -9.44 -5.44
N ASN A 113 5.12 -10.56 -4.91
CA ASN A 113 4.34 -11.54 -5.64
C ASN A 113 2.88 -11.09 -5.75
N VAL A 114 2.29 -11.18 -6.93
CA VAL A 114 0.91 -10.76 -7.17
C VAL A 114 0.13 -11.90 -7.82
N THR A 115 -0.91 -12.37 -7.13
CA THR A 115 -1.83 -13.41 -7.59
C THR A 115 -3.20 -12.81 -7.89
N ARG A 116 -3.77 -13.13 -9.06
CA ARG A 116 -5.15 -12.79 -9.41
C ARG A 116 -6.06 -13.94 -9.03
N LEU A 117 -7.08 -13.64 -8.21
CA LEU A 117 -8.09 -14.61 -7.78
C LEU A 117 -9.29 -14.53 -8.73
N ILE A 118 -9.61 -15.65 -9.39
CA ILE A 118 -10.84 -15.79 -10.16
C ILE A 118 -11.92 -16.30 -9.19
N TRP A 119 -12.91 -15.46 -8.89
CA TRP A 119 -14.09 -15.93 -8.18
C TRP A 119 -14.93 -16.78 -9.14
N ARG A 120 -14.88 -18.10 -9.00
CA ARG A 120 -15.86 -18.97 -9.63
C ARG A 120 -17.02 -19.14 -8.65
N SER A 121 -18.20 -18.72 -9.05
CA SER A 121 -19.47 -18.97 -8.35
C SER A 121 -19.90 -20.42 -8.51
N THR A 122 -19.09 -21.35 -8.06
CA THR A 122 -19.48 -22.75 -7.88
C THR A 122 -19.28 -23.10 -6.41
N LEU A 123 -20.37 -23.31 -5.74
CA LEU A 123 -20.50 -23.89 -4.41
C LEU A 123 -19.71 -25.23 -4.35
N THR A 124 -18.43 -25.19 -4.17
CA THR A 124 -17.56 -26.26 -3.66
C THR A 124 -16.12 -25.93 -4.04
N THR A 125 -15.45 -25.11 -3.26
CA THR A 125 -14.00 -25.17 -3.24
C THR A 125 -13.57 -24.92 -1.81
N GLN A 126 -13.17 -26.00 -1.15
CA GLN A 126 -12.46 -25.95 0.11
C GLN A 126 -11.26 -25.04 -0.05
N LEU A 127 -11.25 -23.94 0.70
CA LEU A 127 -10.07 -23.17 0.97
C LEU A 127 -9.11 -24.05 1.76
N ASN A 128 -8.17 -24.70 1.10
CA ASN A 128 -6.99 -25.20 1.76
C ASN A 128 -6.12 -23.99 2.10
N LEU A 129 -6.42 -23.35 3.22
CA LEU A 129 -5.51 -22.46 3.92
C LEU A 129 -4.38 -23.32 4.47
N VAL A 130 -3.25 -23.32 3.82
CA VAL A 130 -1.99 -23.74 4.42
C VAL A 130 -1.57 -22.61 5.34
N MET A 131 -1.71 -22.86 6.64
CA MET A 131 -1.13 -22.03 7.69
C MET A 131 0.38 -22.20 7.74
#